data_1003af5138983bd4c52ecb49c7294982
#
_entry.id   1003af5138983bd4c52ecb49c7294982
#
_cell.length_a   1.000
_cell.length_b   1.000
_cell.length_c   1.000
_cell.angle_alpha   90.00
_cell.angle_beta   90.00
_cell.angle_gamma   90.00
#
_symmetry.space_group_name_H-M   'P 1'
#
loop_
_entity.id
_entity.type
_entity.pdbx_description
1 polymer ?
#
loop_
_entity_poly.entity_id
_entity_poly.type
_entity_poly.pdbx_seq_one_letter_code
_entity_poly.pdbx_strand_id
1 'polypeptide(L)'
;MANNFDYVGDFCEGFAVVKKDYKYGYINTKGEQAIECKFDDAMGFNEGFAVVLKDGKCGYINTKGEQAIECKFDGAGYFNEGFAAVKKDGKWGYINTKGEQAIECKFDDAKYFYEGFAAVKKDYKWGYINTKGEQAIKCKFDYAMDFKEGLARVEKDAESYTINTSGNFIVLDEDKNEFIEISKEFDGACNFKEGFAGVKKDRKWGYINTKGEQVIECKFDRASYFYNGFARVVKGYKWGYINTKGEQIVECKFDGACDFEEGFASVRKDAESYTINTSGNFIVVDEGKNKIEI
;
A
#
# COMPACT_ATOMS: atom_id res chain seq x y z
N MET A 1 -12.02 -35.61 -34.18
CA MET A 1 -10.55 -35.67 -34.09
C MET A 1 -10.15 -34.89 -32.85
N ALA A 2 -9.50 -35.53 -31.88
CA ALA A 2 -9.01 -34.82 -30.69
C ALA A 2 -7.96 -33.79 -31.15
N ASN A 3 -8.24 -32.53 -30.95
CA ASN A 3 -7.25 -31.48 -31.19
C ASN A 3 -6.13 -31.68 -30.17
N ASN A 4 -5.00 -32.20 -30.58
CA ASN A 4 -3.81 -32.36 -29.72
C ASN A 4 -3.17 -30.99 -29.60
N PHE A 5 -3.54 -30.26 -28.55
CA PHE A 5 -2.87 -29.04 -28.12
C PHE A 5 -1.72 -29.41 -27.16
N ASP A 6 -0.61 -28.69 -27.25
CA ASP A 6 0.54 -28.82 -26.33
C ASP A 6 0.24 -28.22 -24.97
N TYR A 7 -0.70 -27.25 -24.90
CA TYR A 7 -1.16 -26.59 -23.68
C TYR A 7 -2.61 -26.13 -23.84
N VAL A 8 -3.37 -26.18 -22.75
CA VAL A 8 -4.71 -25.62 -22.61
C VAL A 8 -4.79 -24.89 -21.27
N GLY A 9 -5.07 -23.61 -21.29
CA GLY A 9 -5.25 -22.77 -20.12
C GLY A 9 -6.68 -22.81 -19.57
N ASP A 10 -6.94 -21.98 -18.55
CA ASP A 10 -8.27 -21.82 -17.96
C ASP A 10 -9.21 -21.07 -18.89
N PHE A 11 -10.52 -21.33 -18.74
CA PHE A 11 -11.54 -20.61 -19.47
C PHE A 11 -11.78 -19.22 -18.87
N CYS A 12 -11.64 -18.19 -19.71
CA CYS A 12 -11.97 -16.80 -19.42
C CYS A 12 -12.95 -16.32 -20.50
N GLU A 13 -14.11 -15.78 -20.08
CA GLU A 13 -15.18 -15.27 -20.99
C GLU A 13 -15.58 -16.26 -22.10
N GLY A 14 -15.58 -17.56 -21.77
CA GLY A 14 -15.99 -18.61 -22.73
C GLY A 14 -14.88 -19.10 -23.67
N PHE A 15 -13.67 -18.62 -23.53
CA PHE A 15 -12.51 -19.03 -24.32
C PHE A 15 -11.36 -19.50 -23.43
N ALA A 16 -10.63 -20.52 -23.85
CA ALA A 16 -9.38 -20.94 -23.24
C ALA A 16 -8.23 -20.74 -24.23
N VAL A 17 -7.13 -20.19 -23.73
CA VAL A 17 -5.88 -20.10 -24.50
C VAL A 17 -5.36 -21.50 -24.76
N VAL A 18 -4.97 -21.78 -25.98
CA VAL A 18 -4.32 -23.05 -26.36
C VAL A 18 -3.01 -22.79 -27.09
N LYS A 19 -2.08 -23.73 -26.96
CA LYS A 19 -0.82 -23.70 -27.67
C LYS A 19 -0.71 -24.93 -28.56
N LYS A 20 -0.25 -24.74 -29.78
CA LYS A 20 0.10 -25.79 -30.74
C LYS A 20 1.25 -25.33 -31.64
N ASP A 21 2.24 -26.16 -31.82
CA ASP A 21 3.40 -25.88 -32.68
C ASP A 21 4.05 -24.52 -32.36
N TYR A 22 4.26 -24.25 -31.04
CA TYR A 22 4.84 -22.99 -30.52
C TYR A 22 4.01 -21.72 -30.76
N LYS A 23 2.77 -21.84 -31.29
CA LYS A 23 1.86 -20.71 -31.49
C LYS A 23 0.63 -20.83 -30.59
N TYR A 24 0.09 -19.69 -30.20
CA TYR A 24 -1.08 -19.57 -29.34
C TYR A 24 -2.33 -19.21 -30.13
N GLY A 25 -3.46 -19.77 -29.75
CA GLY A 25 -4.80 -19.53 -30.26
C GLY A 25 -5.84 -19.79 -29.16
N TYR A 26 -7.08 -20.00 -29.51
CA TYR A 26 -8.14 -20.17 -28.53
C TYR A 26 -9.14 -21.26 -28.95
N ILE A 27 -9.65 -21.96 -27.93
CA ILE A 27 -10.82 -22.86 -28.05
C ILE A 27 -12.03 -22.28 -27.33
N ASN A 28 -13.22 -22.66 -27.76
CA ASN A 28 -14.46 -22.35 -27.06
C ASN A 28 -14.79 -23.41 -25.98
N THR A 29 -15.87 -23.24 -25.25
CA THR A 29 -16.32 -24.16 -24.18
C THR A 29 -16.71 -25.56 -24.68
N LYS A 30 -16.87 -25.75 -25.99
CA LYS A 30 -17.11 -27.07 -26.61
C LYS A 30 -15.80 -27.80 -26.96
N GLY A 31 -14.64 -27.16 -26.71
CA GLY A 31 -13.34 -27.69 -27.11
C GLY A 31 -13.03 -27.51 -28.61
N GLU A 32 -13.82 -26.72 -29.32
CA GLU A 32 -13.59 -26.41 -30.74
C GLU A 32 -12.62 -25.25 -30.87
N GLN A 33 -11.72 -25.33 -31.88
CA GLN A 33 -10.79 -24.21 -32.14
C GLN A 33 -11.57 -23.02 -32.68
N ALA A 34 -11.68 -21.97 -31.84
CA ALA A 34 -12.37 -20.73 -32.17
C ALA A 34 -11.44 -19.73 -32.88
N ILE A 35 -10.18 -19.69 -32.45
CA ILE A 35 -9.16 -18.80 -33.05
C ILE A 35 -7.90 -19.63 -33.32
N GLU A 36 -7.40 -19.53 -34.54
CA GLU A 36 -6.24 -20.27 -35.03
C GLU A 36 -4.97 -19.96 -34.21
N CYS A 37 -4.14 -20.98 -33.98
CA CYS A 37 -2.83 -20.82 -33.33
C CYS A 37 -1.85 -20.10 -34.26
N LYS A 38 -1.74 -18.79 -34.11
CA LYS A 38 -0.90 -17.92 -34.97
C LYS A 38 -0.12 -16.85 -34.23
N PHE A 39 -0.37 -16.68 -32.93
CA PHE A 39 0.27 -15.67 -32.09
C PHE A 39 1.53 -16.26 -31.44
N ASP A 40 2.50 -15.40 -31.14
CA ASP A 40 3.73 -15.78 -30.42
C ASP A 40 3.47 -16.00 -28.95
N ASP A 41 2.52 -15.24 -28.38
CA ASP A 41 1.98 -15.41 -27.04
C ASP A 41 0.55 -14.86 -26.98
N ALA A 42 -0.25 -15.28 -25.98
CA ALA A 42 -1.61 -14.85 -25.82
C ALA A 42 -2.07 -14.96 -24.36
N MET A 43 -2.90 -14.03 -23.92
CA MET A 43 -3.57 -14.03 -22.60
C MET A 43 -5.04 -14.39 -22.74
N GLY A 44 -5.72 -14.69 -21.61
CA GLY A 44 -7.15 -14.91 -21.58
C GLY A 44 -7.95 -13.67 -21.99
N PHE A 45 -9.23 -13.85 -22.33
CA PHE A 45 -10.13 -12.74 -22.59
C PHE A 45 -10.54 -12.02 -21.29
N ASN A 46 -10.63 -10.71 -21.36
CA ASN A 46 -11.21 -9.86 -20.34
C ASN A 46 -11.86 -8.63 -21.00
N GLU A 47 -13.08 -8.29 -20.59
CA GLU A 47 -13.90 -7.22 -21.20
C GLU A 47 -14.01 -7.35 -22.74
N GLY A 48 -14.09 -8.59 -23.25
CA GLY A 48 -14.23 -8.88 -24.67
C GLY A 48 -12.96 -8.78 -25.50
N PHE A 49 -11.81 -8.54 -24.89
CA PHE A 49 -10.51 -8.41 -25.56
C PHE A 49 -9.47 -9.38 -24.99
N ALA A 50 -8.61 -9.87 -25.82
CA ALA A 50 -7.44 -10.66 -25.41
C ALA A 50 -6.16 -10.00 -25.90
N VAL A 51 -5.16 -9.91 -25.02
CA VAL A 51 -3.80 -9.49 -25.39
C VAL A 51 -3.15 -10.60 -26.23
N VAL A 52 -2.58 -10.23 -27.34
CA VAL A 52 -1.78 -11.12 -28.19
C VAL A 52 -0.43 -10.50 -28.50
N LEU A 53 0.59 -11.35 -28.54
CA LEU A 53 1.93 -10.99 -28.97
C LEU A 53 2.12 -11.47 -30.40
N LYS A 54 2.59 -10.59 -31.26
CA LYS A 54 2.98 -10.92 -32.67
C LYS A 54 4.17 -10.07 -33.04
N ASP A 55 5.19 -10.72 -33.61
CA ASP A 55 6.43 -10.07 -34.06
C ASP A 55 7.07 -9.16 -32.98
N GLY A 56 7.05 -9.63 -31.70
CA GLY A 56 7.63 -8.92 -30.56
C GLY A 56 6.83 -7.72 -30.08
N LYS A 57 5.60 -7.49 -30.57
CA LYS A 57 4.73 -6.42 -30.13
C LYS A 57 3.38 -6.95 -29.67
N CYS A 58 2.85 -6.32 -28.60
CA CYS A 58 1.53 -6.60 -28.05
C CYS A 58 0.44 -5.78 -28.74
N GLY A 59 -0.70 -6.40 -28.94
CA GLY A 59 -1.94 -5.79 -29.42
C GLY A 59 -3.13 -6.55 -28.87
N TYR A 60 -4.31 -6.32 -29.40
CA TYR A 60 -5.54 -6.93 -28.90
C TYR A 60 -6.38 -7.50 -30.03
N ILE A 61 -7.01 -8.63 -29.76
CA ILE A 61 -8.06 -9.23 -30.58
C ILE A 61 -9.40 -9.18 -29.84
N ASN A 62 -10.50 -9.20 -30.60
CA ASN A 62 -11.84 -9.39 -30.07
C ASN A 62 -12.21 -10.88 -29.97
N THR A 63 -13.38 -11.20 -29.45
CA THR A 63 -13.89 -12.59 -29.32
C THR A 63 -14.12 -13.31 -30.64
N LYS A 64 -14.12 -12.61 -31.78
CA LYS A 64 -14.14 -13.22 -33.12
C LYS A 64 -12.76 -13.57 -33.67
N GLY A 65 -11.68 -13.21 -32.94
CA GLY A 65 -10.29 -13.36 -33.38
C GLY A 65 -9.83 -12.29 -34.37
N GLU A 66 -10.61 -11.22 -34.53
CA GLU A 66 -10.27 -10.07 -35.37
C GLU A 66 -9.33 -9.16 -34.60
N GLN A 67 -8.34 -8.56 -35.31
CA GLN A 67 -7.43 -7.58 -34.74
C GLN A 67 -8.21 -6.31 -34.38
N ALA A 68 -8.46 -6.11 -33.09
CA ALA A 68 -9.14 -4.92 -32.59
C ALA A 68 -8.17 -3.74 -32.44
N ILE A 69 -6.95 -4.02 -31.95
CA ILE A 69 -5.90 -3.02 -31.76
C ILE A 69 -4.59 -3.60 -32.27
N GLU A 70 -3.90 -2.89 -33.16
CA GLU A 70 -2.64 -3.33 -33.77
C GLU A 70 -1.58 -3.71 -32.72
N CYS A 71 -0.76 -4.73 -33.09
CA CYS A 71 0.40 -5.11 -32.30
C CYS A 71 1.51 -4.08 -32.49
N LYS A 72 1.55 -3.09 -31.59
CA LYS A 72 2.49 -1.94 -31.63
C LYS A 72 3.10 -1.58 -30.29
N PHE A 73 2.65 -2.20 -29.20
CA PHE A 73 3.09 -1.89 -27.86
C PHE A 73 4.22 -2.83 -27.43
N ASP A 74 5.14 -2.35 -26.59
CA ASP A 74 6.23 -3.13 -25.99
C ASP A 74 5.72 -4.05 -24.88
N GLY A 75 4.55 -3.75 -24.31
CA GLY A 75 3.83 -4.53 -23.31
C GLY A 75 2.39 -4.07 -23.22
N ALA A 76 1.52 -4.96 -22.79
CA ALA A 76 0.09 -4.68 -22.66
C ALA A 76 -0.51 -5.51 -21.52
N GLY A 77 -1.44 -4.91 -20.75
CA GLY A 77 -2.24 -5.57 -19.73
C GLY A 77 -3.67 -5.82 -20.22
N TYR A 78 -4.47 -6.50 -19.41
CA TYR A 78 -5.89 -6.68 -19.65
C TYR A 78 -6.64 -5.34 -19.67
N PHE A 79 -7.77 -5.29 -20.38
CA PHE A 79 -8.75 -4.23 -20.17
C PHE A 79 -9.41 -4.42 -18.80
N ASN A 80 -9.55 -3.35 -18.07
CA ASN A 80 -10.35 -3.28 -16.85
C ASN A 80 -10.96 -1.88 -16.73
N GLU A 81 -12.26 -1.81 -16.45
CA GLU A 81 -13.05 -0.56 -16.45
C GLU A 81 -12.90 0.24 -17.76
N GLY A 82 -12.77 -0.48 -18.90
CA GLY A 82 -12.64 0.13 -20.23
C GLY A 82 -11.26 0.68 -20.57
N PHE A 83 -10.24 0.48 -19.73
CA PHE A 83 -8.86 0.91 -19.94
C PHE A 83 -7.88 -0.26 -19.90
N ALA A 84 -6.87 -0.23 -20.75
CA ALA A 84 -5.76 -1.16 -20.68
C ALA A 84 -4.43 -0.43 -20.53
N ALA A 85 -3.60 -0.89 -19.59
CA ALA A 85 -2.24 -0.40 -19.45
C ALA A 85 -1.41 -0.89 -20.63
N VAL A 86 -0.72 0.02 -21.32
CA VAL A 86 0.18 -0.30 -22.43
C VAL A 86 1.54 0.35 -22.23
N LYS A 87 2.59 -0.36 -22.66
CA LYS A 87 3.97 0.12 -22.62
C LYS A 87 4.42 0.56 -24.00
N LYS A 88 5.01 1.74 -24.08
CA LYS A 88 5.64 2.25 -25.30
C LYS A 88 6.89 3.04 -24.91
N ASP A 89 7.99 2.79 -25.61
CA ASP A 89 9.29 3.46 -25.38
C ASP A 89 9.73 3.38 -23.91
N GLY A 90 9.52 2.21 -23.28
CA GLY A 90 9.90 1.94 -21.89
C GLY A 90 8.96 2.52 -20.81
N LYS A 91 7.93 3.30 -21.17
CA LYS A 91 6.98 3.92 -20.24
C LYS A 91 5.57 3.35 -20.41
N TRP A 92 4.84 3.31 -19.28
CA TRP A 92 3.45 2.87 -19.23
C TRP A 92 2.48 4.04 -19.33
N GLY A 93 1.39 3.83 -20.03
CA GLY A 93 0.21 4.68 -20.11
C GLY A 93 -1.04 3.85 -20.33
N TYR A 94 -2.12 4.43 -20.80
CA TYR A 94 -3.38 3.70 -20.97
C TYR A 94 -4.04 4.03 -22.31
N ILE A 95 -4.70 3.01 -22.87
CA ILE A 95 -5.59 3.13 -24.02
C ILE A 95 -7.02 2.81 -23.60
N ASN A 96 -7.99 3.31 -24.39
CA ASN A 96 -9.39 2.91 -24.28
C ASN A 96 -9.69 1.70 -25.18
N THR A 97 -10.92 1.18 -25.14
CA THR A 97 -11.37 0.02 -25.94
C THR A 97 -11.33 0.24 -27.46
N LYS A 98 -11.18 1.48 -27.93
CA LYS A 98 -10.97 1.80 -29.34
C LYS A 98 -9.49 1.79 -29.76
N GLY A 99 -8.58 1.58 -28.80
CA GLY A 99 -7.13 1.64 -29.02
C GLY A 99 -6.58 3.07 -29.08
N GLU A 100 -7.38 4.06 -28.70
CA GLU A 100 -6.96 5.46 -28.61
C GLU A 100 -6.20 5.68 -27.30
N GLN A 101 -5.13 6.50 -27.36
CA GLN A 101 -4.36 6.89 -26.18
C GLN A 101 -5.22 7.71 -25.24
N ALA A 102 -5.65 7.11 -24.12
CA ALA A 102 -6.42 7.80 -23.11
C ALA A 102 -5.50 8.55 -22.12
N ILE A 103 -4.38 7.92 -21.76
CA ILE A 103 -3.39 8.50 -20.84
C ILE A 103 -2.00 8.25 -21.41
N GLU A 104 -1.23 9.32 -21.55
CA GLU A 104 0.11 9.31 -22.13
C GLU A 104 1.05 8.30 -21.44
N CYS A 105 1.92 7.65 -22.21
CA CYS A 105 2.95 6.75 -21.71
C CYS A 105 4.07 7.55 -21.05
N LYS A 106 3.99 7.73 -19.72
CA LYS A 106 4.91 8.55 -18.92
C LYS A 106 5.29 7.95 -17.56
N PHE A 107 4.66 6.83 -17.19
CA PHE A 107 4.89 6.18 -15.90
C PHE A 107 5.96 5.10 -16.03
N ASP A 108 6.70 4.87 -14.95
CA ASP A 108 7.70 3.78 -14.85
C ASP A 108 7.02 2.42 -14.75
N ASP A 109 5.83 2.37 -14.13
CA ASP A 109 4.99 1.20 -13.99
C ASP A 109 3.53 1.62 -13.82
N ALA A 110 2.57 0.73 -14.13
CA ALA A 110 1.14 1.01 -14.06
C ALA A 110 0.35 -0.27 -13.81
N LYS A 111 -0.64 -0.19 -12.91
CA LYS A 111 -1.60 -1.25 -12.61
C LYS A 111 -2.92 -1.03 -13.34
N TYR A 112 -3.85 -1.97 -13.18
CA TYR A 112 -5.21 -1.86 -13.72
C TYR A 112 -6.01 -0.77 -13.03
N PHE A 113 -7.05 -0.26 -13.71
CA PHE A 113 -8.06 0.57 -13.08
C PHE A 113 -8.99 -0.29 -12.22
N TYR A 114 -9.23 0.15 -10.98
CA TYR A 114 -10.23 -0.38 -10.06
C TYR A 114 -10.92 0.78 -9.36
N GLU A 115 -12.25 0.76 -9.35
CA GLU A 115 -13.07 1.81 -8.72
C GLU A 115 -12.71 3.22 -9.22
N GLY A 116 -12.36 3.33 -10.53
CA GLY A 116 -11.99 4.60 -11.17
C GLY A 116 -10.59 5.10 -10.89
N PHE A 117 -9.73 4.32 -10.21
CA PHE A 117 -8.35 4.67 -9.89
C PHE A 117 -7.37 3.61 -10.38
N ALA A 118 -6.21 4.04 -10.83
CA ALA A 118 -5.09 3.15 -11.14
C ALA A 118 -3.85 3.55 -10.35
N ALA A 119 -3.18 2.56 -9.73
CA ALA A 119 -1.89 2.79 -9.13
C ALA A 119 -0.83 2.94 -10.23
N VAL A 120 -0.06 4.03 -10.19
CA VAL A 120 1.02 4.34 -11.13
C VAL A 120 2.31 4.65 -10.40
N LYS A 121 3.43 4.25 -11.01
CA LYS A 121 4.76 4.50 -10.46
C LYS A 121 5.46 5.60 -11.24
N LYS A 122 6.03 6.54 -10.53
CA LYS A 122 6.87 7.60 -11.09
C LYS A 122 8.01 7.89 -10.12
N ASP A 123 9.22 7.99 -10.63
CA ASP A 123 10.42 8.27 -9.82
C ASP A 123 10.54 7.29 -8.63
N TYR A 124 10.34 5.98 -8.91
CA TYR A 124 10.38 4.86 -7.95
C TYR A 124 9.31 4.88 -6.86
N LYS A 125 8.36 5.81 -6.90
CA LYS A 125 7.25 5.89 -5.92
C LYS A 125 5.91 5.67 -6.59
N TRP A 126 5.01 4.99 -5.86
CA TRP A 126 3.62 4.76 -6.26
C TRP A 126 2.70 5.87 -5.79
N GLY A 127 1.70 6.17 -6.59
CA GLY A 127 0.57 7.03 -6.32
C GLY A 127 -0.62 6.59 -7.16
N TYR A 128 -1.65 7.40 -7.27
CA TYR A 128 -2.85 7.03 -8.01
C TYR A 128 -3.28 8.15 -8.96
N ILE A 129 -3.81 7.74 -10.10
CA ILE A 129 -4.48 8.60 -11.07
C ILE A 129 -5.95 8.21 -11.19
N ASN A 130 -6.79 9.13 -11.62
CA ASN A 130 -8.17 8.86 -12.02
C ASN A 130 -8.27 8.49 -13.51
N THR A 131 -9.48 8.15 -13.98
CA THR A 131 -9.74 7.77 -15.38
C THR A 131 -9.48 8.88 -16.41
N LYS A 132 -9.32 10.13 -15.97
CA LYS A 132 -8.87 11.24 -16.83
C LYS A 132 -7.36 11.37 -16.92
N GLY A 133 -6.60 10.56 -16.17
CA GLY A 133 -5.14 10.65 -16.07
C GLY A 133 -4.64 11.75 -15.14
N GLU A 134 -5.54 12.37 -14.36
CA GLU A 134 -5.19 13.37 -13.36
C GLU A 134 -4.65 12.68 -12.10
N GLN A 135 -3.61 13.27 -11.51
CA GLN A 135 -3.01 12.76 -10.29
C GLN A 135 -3.97 12.94 -9.10
N ALA A 136 -4.64 11.86 -8.70
CA ALA A 136 -5.53 11.86 -7.53
C ALA A 136 -4.72 11.83 -6.23
N ILE A 137 -3.71 10.98 -6.15
CA ILE A 137 -2.83 10.86 -4.99
C ILE A 137 -1.38 10.87 -5.48
N LYS A 138 -0.56 11.78 -4.95
CA LYS A 138 0.85 11.96 -5.36
C LYS A 138 1.65 10.67 -5.22
N CYS A 139 2.59 10.45 -6.13
CA CYS A 139 3.55 9.35 -6.05
C CYS A 139 4.51 9.58 -4.87
N LYS A 140 4.22 8.94 -3.74
CA LYS A 140 4.97 9.06 -2.47
C LYS A 140 5.16 7.75 -1.72
N PHE A 141 4.51 6.68 -2.17
CA PHE A 141 4.52 5.37 -1.51
C PHE A 141 5.56 4.44 -2.13
N ASP A 142 6.12 3.55 -1.31
CA ASP A 142 7.05 2.51 -1.77
C ASP A 142 6.31 1.39 -2.50
N TYR A 143 5.08 1.11 -2.07
CA TYR A 143 4.15 0.18 -2.70
C TYR A 143 2.71 0.70 -2.59
N ALA A 144 1.85 0.32 -3.53
CA ALA A 144 0.43 0.66 -3.53
C ALA A 144 -0.39 -0.51 -4.08
N MET A 145 -1.44 -0.90 -3.38
CA MET A 145 -2.45 -1.85 -3.86
C MET A 145 -3.57 -1.13 -4.57
N ASP A 146 -4.40 -1.90 -5.29
CA ASP A 146 -5.59 -1.37 -5.95
C ASP A 146 -6.65 -0.97 -4.91
N PHE A 147 -7.54 -0.03 -5.28
CA PHE A 147 -8.67 0.34 -4.46
C PHE A 147 -9.71 -0.79 -4.43
N LYS A 148 -10.26 -1.05 -3.26
CA LYS A 148 -11.38 -1.94 -3.03
C LYS A 148 -12.28 -1.35 -1.95
N GLU A 149 -13.57 -1.19 -2.26
CA GLU A 149 -14.55 -0.57 -1.35
C GLU A 149 -14.11 0.83 -0.87
N GLY A 150 -13.51 1.61 -1.79
CA GLY A 150 -13.04 2.97 -1.51
C GLY A 150 -11.74 3.06 -0.70
N LEU A 151 -11.09 1.93 -0.39
CA LEU A 151 -9.87 1.85 0.42
C LEU A 151 -8.73 1.18 -0.35
N ALA A 152 -7.51 1.63 -0.12
CA ALA A 152 -6.30 0.99 -0.64
C ALA A 152 -5.24 0.85 0.45
N ARG A 153 -4.52 -0.28 0.43
CA ARG A 153 -3.33 -0.46 1.26
C ARG A 153 -2.11 0.09 0.53
N VAL A 154 -1.32 0.86 1.25
CA VAL A 154 -0.06 1.44 0.76
C VAL A 154 1.07 1.19 1.76
N GLU A 155 2.30 1.21 1.27
CA GLU A 155 3.49 1.10 2.12
C GLU A 155 4.37 2.34 1.94
N LYS A 156 4.93 2.82 3.03
CA LYS A 156 5.88 3.94 3.06
C LYS A 156 6.84 3.76 4.23
N ASP A 157 8.15 3.89 3.96
CA ASP A 157 9.21 3.76 4.97
C ASP A 157 9.12 2.43 5.77
N ALA A 158 8.80 1.30 5.08
CA ALA A 158 8.59 -0.03 5.64
C ALA A 158 7.36 -0.16 6.59
N GLU A 159 6.49 0.83 6.62
CA GLU A 159 5.22 0.80 7.36
C GLU A 159 4.04 0.69 6.38
N SER A 160 2.99 -0.04 6.79
CA SER A 160 1.76 -0.22 6.00
C SER A 160 0.64 0.67 6.51
N TYR A 161 -0.10 1.28 5.58
CA TYR A 161 -1.21 2.17 5.88
C TYR A 161 -2.42 1.82 5.01
N THR A 162 -3.61 2.13 5.50
CA THR A 162 -4.84 2.15 4.70
C THR A 162 -5.19 3.60 4.38
N ILE A 163 -5.53 3.87 3.12
CA ILE A 163 -5.95 5.20 2.67
C ILE A 163 -7.29 5.12 1.93
N ASN A 164 -8.05 6.22 1.95
CA ASN A 164 -9.23 6.40 1.10
C ASN A 164 -8.87 7.02 -0.26
N THR A 165 -9.86 7.18 -1.13
CA THR A 165 -9.72 7.75 -2.49
C THR A 165 -9.24 9.21 -2.51
N SER A 166 -9.37 9.95 -1.40
CA SER A 166 -8.80 11.29 -1.21
C SER A 166 -7.34 11.27 -0.79
N GLY A 167 -6.80 10.09 -0.44
CA GLY A 167 -5.45 9.87 0.07
C GLY A 167 -5.28 10.14 1.56
N ASN A 168 -6.39 10.30 2.30
CA ASN A 168 -6.39 10.40 3.75
C ASN A 168 -6.19 9.01 4.39
N PHE A 169 -5.50 8.95 5.52
CA PHE A 169 -5.31 7.71 6.26
C PHE A 169 -6.58 7.28 6.96
N ILE A 170 -6.86 5.99 6.94
CA ILE A 170 -7.96 5.37 7.69
C ILE A 170 -7.34 4.52 8.78
N VAL A 171 -7.60 4.89 10.03
CA VAL A 171 -7.06 4.25 11.23
C VAL A 171 -8.19 3.82 12.15
N LEU A 172 -7.93 2.79 12.96
CA LEU A 172 -8.89 2.28 13.94
C LEU A 172 -8.75 3.06 15.25
N ASP A 173 -9.86 3.51 15.81
CA ASP A 173 -9.97 3.86 17.24
C ASP A 173 -10.23 2.56 18.01
N GLU A 174 -9.20 2.03 18.66
CA GLU A 174 -9.27 0.74 19.36
C GLU A 174 -10.20 0.79 20.59
N ASP A 175 -10.37 1.98 21.17
CA ASP A 175 -11.23 2.14 22.35
C ASP A 175 -12.72 2.13 21.99
N LYS A 176 -13.08 2.58 20.77
CA LYS A 176 -14.46 2.66 20.28
C LYS A 176 -14.81 1.63 19.23
N ASN A 177 -13.80 0.96 18.67
CA ASN A 177 -13.93 0.08 17.51
C ASN A 177 -14.55 0.79 16.28
N GLU A 178 -14.13 2.03 16.04
CA GLU A 178 -14.56 2.88 14.92
C GLU A 178 -13.38 3.28 14.05
N PHE A 179 -13.60 3.45 12.74
CA PHE A 179 -12.58 3.97 11.84
C PHE A 179 -12.62 5.50 11.79
N ILE A 180 -11.44 6.11 11.90
CA ILE A 180 -11.26 7.57 11.86
C ILE A 180 -10.39 7.93 10.66
N GLU A 181 -10.80 8.99 9.95
CA GLU A 181 -10.07 9.57 8.83
C GLU A 181 -9.06 10.60 9.33
N ILE A 182 -7.78 10.41 8.96
CA ILE A 182 -6.68 11.34 9.30
C ILE A 182 -6.15 11.98 8.03
N SER A 183 -5.95 13.29 8.07
CA SER A 183 -5.49 14.11 6.95
C SER A 183 -4.24 13.54 6.27
N LYS A 184 -4.24 13.56 4.93
CA LYS A 184 -3.09 13.24 4.07
C LYS A 184 -1.89 14.18 4.20
N GLU A 185 -2.01 15.25 4.97
CA GLU A 185 -0.91 16.18 5.30
C GLU A 185 0.17 15.51 6.15
N PHE A 186 -0.19 14.45 6.87
CA PHE A 186 0.77 13.61 7.56
C PHE A 186 1.42 12.61 6.60
N ASP A 187 2.61 12.15 6.94
CA ASP A 187 3.35 11.14 6.20
C ASP A 187 2.97 9.71 6.59
N GLY A 188 2.33 9.54 7.76
CA GLY A 188 1.87 8.29 8.33
C GLY A 188 1.03 8.52 9.57
N ALA A 189 0.24 7.52 9.95
CA ALA A 189 -0.61 7.54 11.14
C ALA A 189 -0.78 6.13 11.71
N CYS A 190 -0.80 6.00 13.03
CA CYS A 190 -1.13 4.77 13.75
C CYS A 190 -2.58 4.78 14.20
N ASN A 191 -3.08 3.65 14.67
CA ASN A 191 -4.39 3.55 15.32
C ASN A 191 -4.49 4.44 16.55
N PHE A 192 -5.70 4.80 16.92
CA PHE A 192 -5.96 5.47 18.21
C PHE A 192 -5.90 4.45 19.35
N LYS A 193 -5.30 4.88 20.44
CA LYS A 193 -5.34 4.22 21.73
C LYS A 193 -5.33 5.26 22.84
N GLU A 194 -6.14 5.07 23.87
CA GLU A 194 -6.36 6.05 24.95
C GLU A 194 -6.67 7.47 24.42
N GLY A 195 -7.41 7.54 23.28
CA GLY A 195 -7.82 8.81 22.67
C GLY A 195 -6.75 9.54 21.86
N PHE A 196 -5.57 8.95 21.64
CA PHE A 196 -4.47 9.54 20.86
C PHE A 196 -4.01 8.62 19.74
N ALA A 197 -3.71 9.19 18.56
CA ALA A 197 -3.02 8.52 17.46
C ALA A 197 -1.67 9.16 17.21
N GLY A 198 -0.63 8.33 17.06
CA GLY A 198 0.66 8.78 16.58
C GLY A 198 0.55 9.20 15.12
N VAL A 199 1.07 10.38 14.77
CA VAL A 199 1.16 10.87 13.40
C VAL A 199 2.60 11.25 13.07
N LYS A 200 2.99 11.02 11.81
CA LYS A 200 4.36 11.28 11.31
C LYS A 200 4.32 12.45 10.33
N LYS A 201 5.21 13.40 10.49
CA LYS A 201 5.44 14.50 9.54
C LYS A 201 6.94 14.82 9.49
N ASP A 202 7.50 14.94 8.30
CA ASP A 202 8.93 15.23 8.09
C ASP A 202 9.85 14.27 8.88
N ARG A 203 9.52 12.97 8.87
CA ARG A 203 10.22 11.89 9.59
C ARG A 203 10.18 11.99 11.11
N LYS A 204 9.37 12.88 11.68
CA LYS A 204 9.18 13.03 13.13
C LYS A 204 7.77 12.63 13.52
N TRP A 205 7.65 12.05 14.71
CA TRP A 205 6.40 11.63 15.31
C TRP A 205 5.88 12.66 16.28
N GLY A 206 4.57 12.84 16.30
CA GLY A 206 3.76 13.59 17.22
C GLY A 206 2.43 12.89 17.43
N TYR A 207 1.44 13.58 17.99
CA TYR A 207 0.15 12.97 18.27
C TYR A 207 -1.00 13.91 17.94
N ILE A 208 -2.13 13.31 17.53
CA ILE A 208 -3.43 13.96 17.37
C ILE A 208 -4.44 13.33 18.34
N ASN A 209 -5.48 14.08 18.66
CA ASN A 209 -6.65 13.58 19.41
C ASN A 209 -7.70 13.00 18.43
N THR A 210 -8.79 12.42 18.95
CA THR A 210 -9.89 11.84 18.16
C THR A 210 -10.68 12.86 17.32
N LYS A 211 -10.45 14.17 17.49
CA LYS A 211 -10.99 15.22 16.62
C LYS A 211 -10.08 15.52 15.44
N GLY A 212 -8.91 14.87 15.34
CA GLY A 212 -7.89 15.15 14.32
C GLY A 212 -7.03 16.37 14.63
N GLU A 213 -7.15 16.97 15.83
CA GLU A 213 -6.35 18.13 16.24
C GLU A 213 -4.97 17.66 16.72
N GLN A 214 -3.90 18.29 16.21
CA GLN A 214 -2.55 18.00 16.66
C GLN A 214 -2.34 18.55 18.08
N VAL A 215 -2.18 17.63 19.03
CA VAL A 215 -1.99 17.97 20.46
C VAL A 215 -0.53 17.91 20.88
N ILE A 216 0.29 17.14 20.16
CA ILE A 216 1.75 17.05 20.38
C ILE A 216 2.45 17.19 19.04
N GLU A 217 3.34 18.16 18.91
CA GLU A 217 4.11 18.41 17.70
C GLU A 217 4.93 17.21 17.26
N CYS A 218 5.10 17.06 15.93
CA CYS A 218 5.98 16.06 15.34
C CYS A 218 7.45 16.44 15.57
N LYS A 219 8.05 15.97 16.67
CA LYS A 219 9.42 16.28 17.10
C LYS A 219 10.24 15.09 17.54
N PHE A 220 9.63 13.91 17.67
CA PHE A 220 10.29 12.71 18.15
C PHE A 220 10.75 11.83 16.97
N ASP A 221 11.88 11.13 17.14
CA ASP A 221 12.39 10.19 16.13
C ASP A 221 11.54 8.91 16.07
N ARG A 222 11.00 8.48 17.22
CA ARG A 222 10.01 7.41 17.36
C ARG A 222 9.03 7.75 18.48
N ALA A 223 7.83 7.19 18.39
CA ALA A 223 6.78 7.32 19.39
C ALA A 223 5.98 6.01 19.48
N SER A 224 5.63 5.59 20.70
CA SER A 224 4.75 4.45 20.96
C SER A 224 3.30 4.91 21.14
N TYR A 225 2.38 3.97 21.23
CA TYR A 225 1.04 4.26 21.72
C TYR A 225 1.07 4.83 23.16
N PHE A 226 0.05 5.60 23.52
CA PHE A 226 -0.22 5.89 24.92
C PHE A 226 -0.67 4.62 25.63
N TYR A 227 -0.13 4.42 26.83
CA TYR A 227 -0.49 3.34 27.73
C TYR A 227 -0.44 3.82 29.17
N ASN A 228 -1.58 3.69 29.89
CA ASN A 228 -1.75 4.23 31.25
C ASN A 228 -1.40 5.73 31.35
N GLY A 229 -1.77 6.53 30.31
CA GLY A 229 -1.54 7.97 30.27
C GLY A 229 -0.11 8.41 29.89
N PHE A 230 0.77 7.49 29.51
CA PHE A 230 2.17 7.76 29.13
C PHE A 230 2.51 7.17 27.78
N ALA A 231 3.34 7.86 27.02
CA ALA A 231 3.93 7.34 25.79
C ALA A 231 5.45 7.35 25.84
N ARG A 232 6.05 6.28 25.39
CA ARG A 232 7.51 6.23 25.18
C ARG A 232 7.85 6.99 23.90
N VAL A 233 8.87 7.82 23.97
CA VAL A 233 9.36 8.58 22.82
C VAL A 233 10.88 8.48 22.71
N VAL A 234 11.39 8.60 21.46
CA VAL A 234 12.81 8.61 21.19
C VAL A 234 13.23 9.98 20.67
N LYS A 235 14.30 10.50 21.22
CA LYS A 235 14.99 11.67 20.70
C LYS A 235 16.51 11.44 20.78
N GLY A 236 17.23 11.58 19.68
CA GLY A 236 18.66 11.35 19.65
C GLY A 236 19.06 9.92 20.03
N TYR A 237 18.30 8.91 19.55
CA TYR A 237 18.49 7.47 19.83
C TYR A 237 18.28 7.03 21.29
N LYS A 238 17.81 7.93 22.16
CA LYS A 238 17.51 7.63 23.57
C LYS A 238 16.00 7.69 23.82
N TRP A 239 15.54 6.77 24.66
CA TRP A 239 14.17 6.67 25.11
C TRP A 239 13.90 7.55 26.32
N GLY A 240 12.70 8.14 26.36
CA GLY A 240 12.12 8.85 27.47
C GLY A 240 10.60 8.72 27.43
N TYR A 241 9.91 9.48 28.27
CA TYR A 241 8.46 9.40 28.38
C TYR A 241 7.82 10.78 28.38
N ILE A 242 6.63 10.85 27.81
CA ILE A 242 5.74 12.02 27.84
C ILE A 242 4.39 11.63 28.43
N ASN A 243 3.67 12.61 28.99
CA ASN A 243 2.28 12.47 29.38
C ASN A 243 1.33 12.87 28.23
N THR A 244 0.03 12.77 28.45
CA THR A 244 -1.04 13.12 27.47
C THR A 244 -1.07 14.60 27.09
N LYS A 245 -0.39 15.49 27.84
CA LYS A 245 -0.22 16.90 27.48
C LYS A 245 1.02 17.15 26.61
N GLY A 246 1.83 16.12 26.36
CA GLY A 246 3.10 16.22 25.64
C GLY A 246 4.25 16.76 26.49
N GLU A 247 4.06 16.87 27.80
CA GLU A 247 5.10 17.24 28.75
C GLU A 247 6.05 16.05 28.94
N GLN A 248 7.35 16.31 28.82
CA GLN A 248 8.37 15.29 29.01
C GLN A 248 8.55 15.04 30.52
N ILE A 249 8.03 13.91 30.98
CA ILE A 249 8.09 13.50 32.40
C ILE A 249 9.39 12.76 32.72
N VAL A 250 9.97 12.09 31.73
CA VAL A 250 11.27 11.44 31.85
C VAL A 250 12.10 11.79 30.61
N GLU A 251 13.28 12.37 30.82
CA GLU A 251 14.20 12.76 29.73
C GLU A 251 14.60 11.55 28.87
N CYS A 252 14.84 11.82 27.57
CA CYS A 252 15.33 10.81 26.65
C CYS A 252 16.80 10.51 26.94
N LYS A 253 17.07 9.56 27.84
CA LYS A 253 18.40 9.17 28.32
C LYS A 253 18.65 7.67 28.37
N PHE A 254 17.62 6.85 28.11
CA PHE A 254 17.71 5.39 28.19
C PHE A 254 17.96 4.75 26.84
N ASP A 255 18.66 3.61 26.84
CA ASP A 255 18.93 2.78 25.65
C ASP A 255 17.72 1.91 25.28
N GLY A 256 16.82 1.64 26.22
CA GLY A 256 15.58 0.91 26.05
C GLY A 256 14.58 1.30 27.13
N ALA A 257 13.28 1.13 26.82
CA ALA A 257 12.20 1.47 27.75
C ALA A 257 10.98 0.59 27.47
N CYS A 258 10.33 0.10 28.52
CA CYS A 258 9.03 -0.56 28.49
C CYS A 258 7.90 0.40 28.85
N ASP A 259 6.65 0.01 28.60
CA ASP A 259 5.50 0.83 29.02
C ASP A 259 5.37 0.84 30.54
N PHE A 260 4.71 1.87 31.07
CA PHE A 260 4.40 1.92 32.50
C PHE A 260 3.28 0.94 32.84
N GLU A 261 3.53 0.09 33.83
CA GLU A 261 2.56 -0.81 34.43
C GLU A 261 2.51 -0.54 35.95
N GLU A 262 1.32 -0.34 36.52
CA GLU A 262 1.12 -0.06 37.93
C GLU A 262 2.03 1.07 38.49
N GLY A 263 2.35 2.07 37.62
CA GLY A 263 3.17 3.22 37.99
C GLY A 263 4.69 2.99 37.90
N PHE A 264 5.14 1.86 37.34
CA PHE A 264 6.55 1.52 37.19
C PHE A 264 6.88 1.11 35.76
N ALA A 265 8.09 1.40 35.30
CA ALA A 265 8.57 0.98 34.00
C ALA A 265 9.98 0.40 34.09
N SER A 266 10.26 -0.65 33.33
CA SER A 266 11.63 -1.14 33.14
C SER A 266 12.33 -0.31 32.06
N VAL A 267 13.53 0.15 32.36
CA VAL A 267 14.39 0.91 31.44
C VAL A 267 15.79 0.30 31.39
N ARG A 268 16.48 0.46 30.28
CA ARG A 268 17.86 0.00 30.12
C ARG A 268 18.79 1.19 29.90
N LYS A 269 19.89 1.20 30.63
CA LYS A 269 20.95 2.20 30.50
C LYS A 269 22.32 1.53 30.69
N ASP A 270 23.26 1.79 29.78
CA ASP A 270 24.64 1.26 29.82
C ASP A 270 24.68 -0.27 30.00
N ALA A 271 23.79 -1.00 29.25
CA ALA A 271 23.56 -2.44 29.27
C ALA A 271 22.92 -2.99 30.56
N GLU A 272 22.65 -2.18 31.56
CA GLU A 272 21.96 -2.58 32.79
C GLU A 272 20.46 -2.23 32.76
N SER A 273 19.65 -3.02 33.44
CA SER A 273 18.21 -2.82 33.56
C SER A 273 17.86 -2.23 34.91
N TYR A 274 16.97 -1.26 34.91
CA TYR A 274 16.49 -0.53 36.08
C TYR A 274 14.96 -0.44 36.06
N THR A 275 14.37 -0.27 37.24
CA THR A 275 12.96 0.09 37.38
C THR A 275 12.89 1.58 37.75
N ILE A 276 11.97 2.31 37.11
CA ILE A 276 11.69 3.71 37.42
C ILE A 276 10.21 3.89 37.75
N ASN A 277 9.90 4.92 38.55
CA ASN A 277 8.53 5.39 38.73
C ASN A 277 8.12 6.42 37.68
N THR A 278 6.88 6.92 37.73
CA THR A 278 6.33 7.91 36.79
C THR A 278 7.04 9.27 36.83
N SER A 279 7.81 9.57 37.87
CA SER A 279 8.66 10.77 37.99
C SER A 279 10.06 10.54 37.40
N GLY A 280 10.38 9.31 36.95
CA GLY A 280 11.68 8.94 36.38
C GLY A 280 12.77 8.64 37.41
N ASN A 281 12.40 8.51 38.68
CA ASN A 281 13.29 8.13 39.77
C ASN A 281 13.50 6.61 39.76
N PHE A 282 14.73 6.18 40.05
CA PHE A 282 15.05 4.77 40.16
C PHE A 282 14.44 4.15 41.40
N ILE A 283 13.94 2.95 41.26
CA ILE A 283 13.33 2.17 42.34
C ILE A 283 14.18 0.95 42.64
N VAL A 284 14.58 0.79 43.86
CA VAL A 284 15.25 -0.41 44.40
C VAL A 284 14.25 -1.12 45.28
N VAL A 285 14.18 -2.46 45.13
CA VAL A 285 13.37 -3.31 46.02
C VAL A 285 14.32 -3.88 47.08
N ASP A 286 14.06 -3.55 48.35
CA ASP A 286 14.81 -4.14 49.44
C ASP A 286 14.44 -5.63 49.67
N GLU A 287 15.25 -6.36 50.46
CA GLU A 287 15.01 -7.77 50.77
C GLU A 287 13.68 -8.03 51.45
N GLY A 288 13.06 -6.98 52.06
CA GLY A 288 11.74 -7.03 52.70
C GLY A 288 10.58 -6.77 51.74
N LYS A 289 10.83 -6.62 50.44
CA LYS A 289 9.87 -6.26 49.37
C LYS A 289 9.30 -4.83 49.44
N ASN A 290 9.93 -3.94 50.17
CA ASN A 290 9.60 -2.52 50.15
C ASN A 290 10.30 -1.85 48.97
N LYS A 291 9.55 -1.04 48.20
CA LYS A 291 10.11 -0.24 47.09
C LYS A 291 10.70 1.06 47.66
N ILE A 292 11.98 1.28 47.41
CA ILE A 292 12.71 2.49 47.86
C ILE A 292 13.04 3.32 46.61
N GLU A 293 12.70 4.62 46.65
CA GLU A 293 13.05 5.59 45.60
C GLU A 293 14.47 6.14 45.89
N ILE A 294 15.34 6.15 44.84
CA ILE A 294 16.72 6.66 44.93
C ILE A 294 16.93 7.75 43.88
#